data_5c8960fd40f5409c505d0fa285983879
#
_entry.id   5c8960fd40f5409c505d0fa285983879
#
_cell.length_a   1.000
_cell.length_b   1.000
_cell.length_c   1.000
_cell.angle_alpha   90.00
_cell.angle_beta   90.00
_cell.angle_gamma   90.00
#
_symmetry.space_group_name_H-M   'P 1'
#
loop_
_entity.id
_entity.type
_entity.pdbx_description
1 polymer ?
#
loop_
_entity_poly.entity_id
_entity_poly.type
_entity_poly.pdbx_seq_one_letter_code
_entity_poly.pdbx_strand_id
1 'polypeptide(L)'
;IYIAMNKNNVKITVVGLGYVGLPLTIEFSKHFSVIGFDLNIDRIKELKLGYDKTKELSKEQLLNNSNLTLVSDINEIKESNIYIITVPTPVNRNNIPNLNPLKTASEMVGAILKA
;
A
#
# COMPACT_ATOMS: atom_id res chain seq x y z
N ILE A 1 7.31 16.45 -7.68
CA ILE A 1 5.99 16.65 -8.30
C ILE A 1 5.13 17.46 -7.35
N TYR A 2 4.62 18.55 -7.85
CA TYR A 2 3.69 19.37 -7.11
C TYR A 2 2.27 19.05 -7.55
N ILE A 3 1.40 18.68 -6.60
CA ILE A 3 -0.01 18.43 -6.87
C ILE A 3 -0.81 19.35 -5.98
N ALA A 4 -1.51 20.32 -6.59
CA ALA A 4 -2.41 21.20 -5.87
C ALA A 4 -3.77 20.53 -5.78
N MET A 5 -4.09 19.96 -4.64
CA MET A 5 -5.33 19.22 -4.44
C MET A 5 -6.01 19.65 -3.14
N ASN A 6 -7.34 19.67 -3.17
CA ASN A 6 -8.10 19.78 -1.95
C ASN A 6 -7.87 18.52 -1.12
N LYS A 7 -7.55 18.70 0.16
CA LYS A 7 -7.29 17.60 1.08
C LYS A 7 -8.42 16.55 1.10
N ASN A 8 -9.66 16.99 0.97
CA ASN A 8 -10.82 16.10 0.98
C ASN A 8 -10.94 15.25 -0.28
N ASN A 9 -10.24 15.63 -1.35
CA ASN A 9 -10.26 14.89 -2.62
C ASN A 9 -9.06 13.96 -2.77
N VAL A 10 -8.16 13.94 -1.81
CA VAL A 10 -6.97 13.09 -1.87
C VAL A 10 -7.32 11.69 -1.41
N LYS A 11 -7.13 10.73 -2.30
CA LYS A 11 -7.30 9.30 -2.02
C LYS A 11 -6.01 8.60 -2.41
N ILE A 12 -5.35 8.00 -1.44
CA ILE A 12 -4.04 7.39 -1.61
C ILE A 12 -4.16 5.88 -1.54
N THR A 13 -3.52 5.20 -2.48
CA THR A 13 -3.28 3.76 -2.38
C THR A 13 -1.78 3.52 -2.21
N VAL A 14 -1.42 2.78 -1.17
CA VAL A 14 -0.05 2.28 -0.98
C VAL A 14 -0.03 0.83 -1.45
N VAL A 15 0.80 0.55 -2.44
CA VAL A 15 0.94 -0.77 -3.04
C VAL A 15 2.16 -1.48 -2.43
N GLY A 16 1.89 -2.55 -1.72
CA GLY A 16 2.90 -3.29 -0.97
C GLY A 16 2.91 -2.93 0.51
N LEU A 17 2.57 -3.88 1.37
CA LEU A 17 2.39 -3.65 2.81
C LEU A 17 3.42 -4.44 3.63
N GLY A 18 4.68 -4.23 3.30
CA GLY A 18 5.81 -4.77 4.06
C GLY A 18 6.37 -3.76 5.07
N TYR A 19 7.68 -3.84 5.31
CA TYR A 19 8.36 -3.01 6.32
C TYR A 19 8.25 -1.51 6.05
N VAL A 20 8.17 -1.11 4.80
CA VAL A 20 8.09 0.30 4.42
C VAL A 20 6.65 0.73 4.19
N GLY A 21 5.91 -0.06 3.42
CA GLY A 21 4.56 0.32 2.98
C GLY A 21 3.55 0.38 4.11
N LEU A 22 3.60 -0.55 5.05
CA LEU A 22 2.62 -0.59 6.13
C LEU A 22 2.73 0.60 7.09
N PRO A 23 3.91 0.94 7.64
CA PRO A 23 4.05 2.14 8.46
C PRO A 23 3.68 3.42 7.72
N LEU A 24 4.04 3.52 6.44
CA LEU A 24 3.71 4.67 5.61
C LEU A 24 2.20 4.81 5.43
N THR A 25 1.52 3.69 5.21
CA THR A 25 0.07 3.65 5.08
C THR A 25 -0.63 4.20 6.32
N ILE A 26 -0.16 3.80 7.50
CA ILE A 26 -0.71 4.29 8.76
C ILE A 26 -0.45 5.79 8.92
N GLU A 27 0.74 6.26 8.57
CA GLU A 27 1.09 7.67 8.70
C GLU A 27 0.20 8.55 7.80
N PHE A 28 -0.03 8.13 6.57
CA PHE A 28 -0.94 8.85 5.68
C PHE A 28 -2.38 8.82 6.16
N SER A 29 -2.81 7.73 6.79
CA SER A 29 -4.19 7.61 7.27
C SER A 29 -4.56 8.59 8.37
N LYS A 30 -3.57 9.22 8.99
CA LYS A 30 -3.80 10.28 9.97
C LYS A 30 -4.37 11.54 9.33
N HIS A 31 -4.17 11.73 8.04
CA HIS A 31 -4.51 12.95 7.32
C HIS A 31 -5.44 12.74 6.13
N PHE A 32 -5.48 11.54 5.57
CA PHE A 32 -6.20 11.23 4.33
C PHE A 32 -6.90 9.88 4.42
N SER A 33 -7.85 9.65 3.53
CA SER A 33 -8.36 8.30 3.29
C SER A 33 -7.30 7.52 2.53
N VAL A 34 -6.90 6.36 3.05
CA VAL A 34 -5.83 5.55 2.49
C VAL A 34 -6.29 4.12 2.29
N ILE A 35 -5.92 3.55 1.16
CA ILE A 35 -6.07 2.13 0.89
C ILE A 35 -4.70 1.49 0.94
N GLY A 36 -4.54 0.48 1.78
CA GLY A 36 -3.38 -0.39 1.77
C GLY A 36 -3.68 -1.59 0.90
N PHE A 37 -2.89 -1.79 -0.14
CA PHE A 37 -3.09 -2.86 -1.10
C PHE A 37 -1.89 -3.81 -1.10
N ASP A 38 -2.17 -5.11 -1.08
CA ASP A 38 -1.15 -6.15 -1.26
C ASP A 38 -1.76 -7.33 -2.00
N LEU A 39 -1.04 -7.86 -2.98
CA LEU A 39 -1.48 -9.03 -3.72
C LEU A 39 -1.53 -10.29 -2.85
N ASN A 40 -0.78 -10.30 -1.76
CA ASN A 40 -0.78 -11.42 -0.82
C ASN A 40 -2.03 -11.35 0.06
N ILE A 41 -2.99 -12.21 -0.25
CA ILE A 41 -4.28 -12.28 0.46
C ILE A 41 -4.08 -12.61 1.94
N ASP A 42 -3.12 -13.47 2.26
CA ASP A 42 -2.85 -13.86 3.65
C ASP A 42 -2.33 -12.66 4.46
N ARG A 43 -1.52 -11.81 3.84
CA ARG A 43 -1.03 -10.59 4.46
C ARG A 43 -2.20 -9.66 4.81
N ILE A 44 -3.14 -9.50 3.89
CA ILE A 44 -4.34 -8.67 4.12
C ILE A 44 -5.19 -9.26 5.23
N LYS A 45 -5.39 -10.57 5.24
CA LYS A 45 -6.18 -11.23 6.29
C LYS A 45 -5.57 -11.03 7.67
N GLU A 46 -4.26 -11.20 7.81
CA GLU A 46 -3.61 -11.04 9.11
C GLU A 46 -3.66 -9.58 9.59
N LEU A 47 -3.48 -8.63 8.69
CA LEU A 47 -3.57 -7.22 9.05
C LEU A 47 -4.99 -6.81 9.47
N LYS A 48 -6.01 -7.34 8.83
CA LYS A 48 -7.40 -7.10 9.23
C LYS A 48 -7.72 -7.64 10.61
N LEU A 49 -7.01 -8.67 11.05
CA LEU A 49 -7.13 -9.21 12.39
C LEU A 49 -6.31 -8.43 13.42
N GLY A 50 -5.58 -7.42 12.98
CA GLY A 50 -4.74 -6.62 13.85
C GLY A 50 -3.37 -7.23 14.12
N TYR A 51 -2.95 -8.18 13.29
CA TYR A 51 -1.66 -8.84 13.44
C TYR A 51 -0.70 -8.40 12.33
N ASP A 52 0.48 -7.94 12.73
CA ASP A 52 1.55 -7.57 11.81
C ASP A 52 2.79 -8.42 12.11
N LYS A 53 3.07 -9.41 11.26
CA LYS A 53 4.22 -10.29 11.48
C LYS A 53 5.57 -9.59 11.30
N THR A 54 5.60 -8.43 10.66
CA THR A 54 6.82 -7.61 10.60
C THR A 54 7.05 -6.84 11.90
N LYS A 55 6.06 -6.83 12.80
CA LYS A 55 6.12 -6.19 14.12
C LYS A 55 6.40 -4.68 14.08
N GLU A 56 6.05 -4.03 12.97
CA GLU A 56 6.18 -2.58 12.85
C GLU A 56 5.03 -1.83 13.53
N LEU A 57 3.85 -2.45 13.59
CA LEU A 57 2.65 -1.81 14.11
C LEU A 57 1.97 -2.66 15.17
N SER A 58 1.31 -1.97 16.11
CA SER A 58 0.48 -2.61 17.12
C SER A 58 -0.91 -2.93 16.57
N LYS A 59 -1.63 -3.79 17.29
CA LYS A 59 -3.02 -4.12 16.96
C LYS A 59 -3.91 -2.88 16.96
N GLU A 60 -3.72 -1.96 17.91
CA GLU A 60 -4.51 -0.73 17.98
C GLU A 60 -4.31 0.15 16.76
N GLN A 61 -3.06 0.29 16.29
CA GLN A 61 -2.77 1.10 15.11
C GLN A 61 -3.46 0.55 13.86
N LEU A 62 -3.63 -0.77 13.78
CA LEU A 62 -4.27 -1.41 12.64
C LEU A 62 -5.79 -1.38 12.71
N LEU A 63 -6.39 -1.60 13.89
CA LEU A 63 -7.82 -1.76 14.04
C LEU A 63 -8.59 -0.48 14.31
N ASN A 64 -8.00 0.47 15.02
CA ASN A 64 -8.67 1.72 15.38
C ASN A 64 -8.37 2.83 14.37
N ASN A 65 -8.63 2.55 13.08
CA ASN A 65 -8.31 3.51 12.03
C ASN A 65 -9.41 3.52 10.96
N SER A 66 -10.33 4.48 11.12
CA SER A 66 -11.47 4.62 10.20
C SER A 66 -11.08 5.11 8.81
N ASN A 67 -9.87 5.68 8.64
CA ASN A 67 -9.40 6.17 7.35
C ASN A 67 -8.62 5.12 6.55
N LEU A 68 -8.44 3.94 7.14
CA LEU A 68 -7.65 2.88 6.53
C LEU A 68 -8.56 1.77 6.01
N THR A 69 -8.36 1.39 4.76
CA THR A 69 -8.98 0.21 4.14
C THR A 69 -7.87 -0.70 3.63
N LEU A 70 -7.96 -1.98 3.94
CA LEU A 70 -6.97 -2.98 3.52
C LEU A 70 -7.61 -3.91 2.50
N VAL A 71 -7.01 -4.01 1.31
CA VAL A 71 -7.57 -4.77 0.21
C VAL A 71 -6.51 -5.56 -0.54
N SER A 72 -6.95 -6.64 -1.21
CA SER A 72 -6.09 -7.43 -2.10
C SER A 72 -6.64 -7.51 -3.53
N ASP A 73 -7.76 -6.86 -3.81
CA ASP A 73 -8.38 -6.83 -5.13
C ASP A 73 -8.04 -5.52 -5.85
N ILE A 74 -7.44 -5.63 -7.04
CA ILE A 74 -7.06 -4.50 -7.86
C ILE A 74 -8.25 -3.60 -8.21
N ASN A 75 -9.45 -4.15 -8.29
CA ASN A 75 -10.64 -3.37 -8.59
C ASN A 75 -11.01 -2.38 -7.50
N GLU A 76 -10.53 -2.60 -6.29
CA GLU A 76 -10.84 -1.74 -5.15
C GLU A 76 -9.91 -0.54 -5.02
N ILE A 77 -8.90 -0.42 -5.89
CA ILE A 77 -7.94 0.69 -5.83
C ILE A 77 -8.05 1.65 -7.03
N LYS A 78 -9.03 1.45 -7.89
CA LYS A 78 -9.18 2.25 -9.13
C LYS A 78 -9.57 3.69 -8.89
N GLU A 79 -10.15 3.99 -7.73
CA GLU A 79 -10.66 5.32 -7.41
C GLU A 79 -9.62 6.25 -6.78
N SER A 80 -8.43 5.76 -6.50
CA SER A 80 -7.37 6.58 -5.91
C SER A 80 -6.79 7.56 -6.90
N ASN A 81 -6.34 8.72 -6.40
CA ASN A 81 -5.64 9.72 -7.20
C ASN A 81 -4.12 9.61 -7.09
N ILE A 82 -3.63 9.00 -6.03
CA ILE A 82 -2.21 8.86 -5.77
C ILE A 82 -1.90 7.41 -5.47
N TYR A 83 -0.91 6.86 -6.16
CA TYR A 83 -0.44 5.50 -5.94
C TYR A 83 1.02 5.54 -5.54
N ILE A 84 1.33 4.95 -4.38
CA ILE A 84 2.70 4.88 -3.86
C ILE A 84 3.11 3.41 -3.84
N ILE A 85 4.15 3.08 -4.59
CA ILE A 85 4.59 1.70 -4.75
C ILE A 85 5.76 1.44 -3.81
N THR A 86 5.58 0.50 -2.88
CA THR A 86 6.57 0.15 -1.87
C THR A 86 6.82 -1.36 -1.82
N VAL A 87 6.75 -2.00 -2.99
CA VAL A 87 7.00 -3.44 -3.07
C VAL A 87 8.48 -3.76 -2.85
N PRO A 88 8.81 -4.96 -2.37
CA PRO A 88 10.21 -5.32 -2.12
C PRO A 88 11.02 -5.42 -3.41
N THR A 89 12.31 -5.15 -3.30
CA THR A 89 13.28 -5.37 -4.37
C THR A 89 14.37 -6.31 -3.83
N PRO A 90 14.05 -7.62 -3.70
CA PRO A 90 15.02 -8.55 -3.12
C PRO A 90 16.26 -8.67 -3.98
N VAL A 91 17.39 -8.96 -3.35
CA VAL A 91 18.66 -9.15 -4.06
C VAL A 91 19.04 -10.63 -4.05
N ASN A 92 19.76 -11.06 -5.08
CA ASN A 92 20.29 -12.40 -5.16
C ASN A 92 21.66 -12.50 -4.46
N ARG A 93 22.32 -13.67 -4.55
CA ARG A 93 23.64 -13.90 -3.95
C ARG A 93 24.72 -12.93 -4.44
N ASN A 94 24.55 -12.36 -5.62
CA ASN A 94 25.50 -11.43 -6.23
C ASN A 94 25.11 -9.97 -5.98
N ASN A 95 24.17 -9.71 -5.07
CA ASN A 95 23.64 -8.39 -4.76
C ASN A 95 22.96 -7.72 -5.96
N ILE A 96 22.42 -8.52 -6.89
CA ILE A 96 21.67 -7.98 -8.03
C ILE A 96 20.21 -7.89 -7.64
N PRO A 97 19.60 -6.68 -7.69
CA PRO A 97 18.21 -6.50 -7.33
C PRO A 97 17.27 -7.27 -8.28
N ASN A 98 16.25 -7.89 -7.73
CA ASN A 98 15.14 -8.41 -8.51
C ASN A 98 14.07 -7.34 -8.63
N LEU A 99 13.92 -6.76 -9.80
CA LEU A 99 12.97 -5.67 -10.06
C LEU A 99 11.60 -6.15 -10.50
N ASN A 100 11.38 -7.46 -10.59
CA ASN A 100 10.09 -8.01 -11.03
C ASN A 100 8.90 -7.57 -10.17
N PRO A 101 8.99 -7.56 -8.84
CA PRO A 101 7.87 -7.07 -8.03
C PRO A 101 7.53 -5.60 -8.33
N LEU A 102 8.56 -4.76 -8.50
CA LEU A 102 8.37 -3.34 -8.83
C LEU A 102 7.79 -3.18 -10.22
N LYS A 103 8.29 -3.93 -11.19
CA LYS A 103 7.79 -3.90 -12.57
C LYS A 103 6.33 -4.32 -12.63
N THR A 104 5.98 -5.42 -11.98
CA THR A 104 4.60 -5.92 -11.94
C THR A 104 3.66 -4.89 -11.32
N ALA A 105 4.03 -4.30 -10.19
CA ALA A 105 3.23 -3.30 -9.52
C ALA A 105 3.07 -2.04 -10.38
N SER A 106 4.14 -1.60 -11.04
CA SER A 106 4.11 -0.43 -11.91
C SER A 106 3.22 -0.63 -13.13
N GLU A 107 3.26 -1.80 -13.74
CA GLU A 107 2.40 -2.15 -14.88
C GLU A 107 0.92 -2.18 -14.46
N MET A 108 0.64 -2.75 -13.30
CA MET A 108 -0.70 -2.84 -12.75
C MET A 108 -1.29 -1.45 -12.50
N VAL A 109 -0.52 -0.57 -11.84
CA VAL A 109 -0.94 0.80 -11.57
C VAL A 109 -1.08 1.59 -12.87
N GLY A 110 -0.15 1.43 -13.80
CA GLY A 110 -0.20 2.08 -15.10
C GLY A 110 -1.47 1.75 -15.89
N ALA A 111 -1.92 0.50 -15.82
CA ALA A 111 -3.16 0.08 -16.47
C ALA A 111 -4.38 0.78 -15.87
N ILE A 112 -4.40 0.98 -14.54
CA ILE A 112 -5.49 1.66 -13.86
C ILE A 112 -5.50 3.15 -14.20
N LEU A 113 -4.34 3.79 -14.24
CA LEU A 113 -4.23 5.23 -14.49
C LEU A 113 -4.68 5.65 -15.89
N LYS A 114 -4.78 4.70 -16.81
CA LYS A 114 -5.24 4.96 -18.17
C LYS A 114 -6.78 5.05 -18.30
N ALA A 115 -7.45 4.66 -17.27
CA ALA A 115 -8.90 4.64 -17.28
C ALA A 115 -9.50 6.05 -17.19
#